data_3eb97941568b80ab341e8f1805de18db
#
_entry.id   3eb97941568b80ab341e8f1805de18db
#
_cell.length_a   1.000
_cell.length_b   1.000
_cell.length_c   1.000
_cell.angle_alpha   90.00
_cell.angle_beta   90.00
_cell.angle_gamma   90.00
#
_symmetry.space_group_name_H-M   'P 1'
#
loop_
_entity.id
_entity.type
_entity.pdbx_description
1 polymer ?
#
loop_
_entity_poly.entity_id
_entity_poly.type
_entity_poly.pdbx_seq_one_letter_code
_entity_poly.pdbx_strand_id
1 'polypeptide(L)'
;GETLGAAGYHAVALDARGHGDSDWAGEGNYGAEKMVEDLKCVVTELGSGSPILVGASMGAGTSLVAIGEKGMTAKALVMVDMAPRIEPAGQAKIQEFMNQKPDGFDSLEEVAEAIANYQPHRKRPRNLDGLAKNVRLADNGKYVWHWDPARRSSRPGAPDYRERLHKAADNLTLPVLLVRGGLSDVLSEEGAQSFLDQCPHAEYVN
;
A
#
# COMPACT_ATOMS: atom_id res chain seq x y z
N GLY A 1 -12.81 6.79 5.29
CA GLY A 1 -13.30 6.85 6.68
C GLY A 1 -14.78 7.22 6.76
N GLU A 2 -15.15 8.40 6.25
CA GLU A 2 -16.52 8.97 6.42
C GLU A 2 -17.63 8.05 5.93
N THR A 3 -17.53 7.47 4.75
CA THR A 3 -18.53 6.54 4.19
C THR A 3 -18.72 5.31 5.07
N LEU A 4 -17.63 4.74 5.59
CA LEU A 4 -17.70 3.60 6.51
C LEU A 4 -18.26 4.03 7.87
N GLY A 5 -17.90 5.22 8.36
CA GLY A 5 -18.47 5.80 9.57
C GLY A 5 -19.98 5.98 9.47
N ALA A 6 -20.47 6.50 8.35
CA ALA A 6 -21.92 6.63 8.08
C ALA A 6 -22.64 5.27 8.01
N ALA A 7 -21.93 4.20 7.66
CA ALA A 7 -22.44 2.83 7.69
C ALA A 7 -22.29 2.13 9.07
N GLY A 8 -21.89 2.86 10.11
CA GLY A 8 -21.81 2.36 11.48
C GLY A 8 -20.49 1.69 11.85
N TYR A 9 -19.44 1.78 11.01
CA TYR A 9 -18.12 1.27 11.34
C TYR A 9 -17.27 2.32 12.06
N HIS A 10 -16.48 1.90 13.04
CA HIS A 10 -15.37 2.70 13.52
C HIS A 10 -14.20 2.53 12.55
N ALA A 11 -14.04 3.48 11.62
CA ALA A 11 -13.03 3.44 10.58
C ALA A 11 -11.81 4.30 10.97
N VAL A 12 -10.64 3.68 10.99
CA VAL A 12 -9.36 4.33 11.28
C VAL A 12 -8.47 4.22 10.05
N ALA A 13 -7.87 5.32 9.63
CA ALA A 13 -6.81 5.37 8.63
C ALA A 13 -5.53 5.86 9.30
N LEU A 14 -4.41 5.23 9.00
CA LEU A 14 -3.11 5.61 9.53
C LEU A 14 -2.12 5.83 8.38
N ASP A 15 -1.21 6.76 8.58
CA ASP A 15 -0.01 6.84 7.76
C ASP A 15 1.00 5.82 8.28
N ALA A 16 1.49 4.95 7.40
CA ALA A 16 2.54 4.01 7.78
C ALA A 16 3.84 4.76 8.08
N ARG A 17 4.74 4.15 8.88
CA ARG A 17 6.07 4.74 9.14
C ARG A 17 6.71 5.26 7.87
N GLY A 18 7.29 6.44 7.93
CA GLY A 18 7.94 7.12 6.81
C GLY A 18 7.00 7.59 5.71
N HIS A 19 5.69 7.69 5.99
CA HIS A 19 4.71 8.29 5.08
C HIS A 19 3.89 9.33 5.83
N GLY A 20 3.39 10.29 5.07
CA GLY A 20 2.48 11.30 5.60
C GLY A 20 3.04 11.98 6.85
N ASP A 21 2.21 12.10 7.87
CA ASP A 21 2.55 12.75 9.13
C ASP A 21 3.16 11.80 10.17
N SER A 22 3.33 10.50 9.83
CA SER A 22 4.04 9.56 10.70
C SER A 22 5.55 9.75 10.66
N ASP A 23 6.21 9.42 11.77
CA ASP A 23 7.65 9.58 11.94
C ASP A 23 8.47 8.81 10.90
N TRP A 24 9.64 9.37 10.57
CA TRP A 24 10.65 8.74 9.75
C TRP A 24 11.55 7.86 10.61
N ALA A 25 11.76 6.63 10.19
CA ALA A 25 12.43 5.60 11.00
C ALA A 25 13.92 5.43 10.70
N GLY A 26 14.47 6.19 9.76
CA GLY A 26 15.86 6.09 9.31
C GLY A 26 16.15 4.82 8.50
N GLU A 27 17.42 4.67 8.09
CA GLU A 27 17.83 3.59 7.20
C GLU A 27 17.61 2.19 7.81
N GLY A 28 17.15 1.25 6.97
CA GLY A 28 16.96 -0.15 7.34
C GLY A 28 15.69 -0.48 8.13
N ASN A 29 14.92 0.53 8.58
CA ASN A 29 13.76 0.31 9.45
C ASN A 29 12.40 0.30 8.72
N TYR A 30 12.40 -0.03 7.41
CA TYR A 30 11.20 -0.07 6.56
C TYR A 30 10.86 -1.48 6.06
N GLY A 31 11.44 -2.51 6.64
CA GLY A 31 11.15 -3.91 6.31
C GLY A 31 9.74 -4.33 6.72
N ALA A 32 9.26 -5.45 6.15
CA ALA A 32 7.93 -5.98 6.40
C ALA A 32 7.66 -6.26 7.88
N GLU A 33 8.67 -6.71 8.64
CA GLU A 33 8.57 -6.93 10.09
C GLU A 33 8.15 -5.66 10.83
N LYS A 34 8.82 -4.55 10.51
CA LYS A 34 8.56 -3.28 11.20
C LYS A 34 7.19 -2.72 10.88
N MET A 35 6.74 -2.88 9.63
CA MET A 35 5.38 -2.51 9.23
C MET A 35 4.32 -3.35 9.95
N VAL A 36 4.57 -4.64 10.14
CA VAL A 36 3.67 -5.55 10.87
C VAL A 36 3.67 -5.24 12.37
N GLU A 37 4.83 -4.93 12.95
CA GLU A 37 4.94 -4.50 14.35
C GLU A 37 4.10 -3.25 14.60
N ASP A 38 4.21 -2.23 13.73
CA ASP A 38 3.41 -1.01 13.83
C ASP A 38 1.91 -1.29 13.74
N LEU A 39 1.50 -2.10 12.75
CA LEU A 39 0.09 -2.45 12.59
C LEU A 39 -0.46 -3.13 13.84
N LYS A 40 0.30 -4.07 14.43
CA LYS A 40 -0.09 -4.76 15.68
C LYS A 40 -0.19 -3.76 16.85
N CYS A 41 0.78 -2.86 17.00
CA CYS A 41 0.74 -1.84 18.03
C CYS A 41 -0.51 -0.96 17.90
N VAL A 42 -0.78 -0.42 16.71
CA VAL A 42 -1.95 0.43 16.46
C VAL A 42 -3.26 -0.30 16.78
N VAL A 43 -3.41 -1.54 16.32
CA VAL A 43 -4.62 -2.33 16.60
C VAL A 43 -4.80 -2.60 18.09
N THR A 44 -3.70 -2.83 18.81
CA THR A 44 -3.72 -3.03 20.26
C THR A 44 -4.12 -1.76 21.00
N GLU A 45 -3.52 -0.62 20.65
CA GLU A 45 -3.82 0.69 21.27
C GLU A 45 -5.26 1.14 21.02
N LEU A 46 -5.82 0.81 19.86
CA LEU A 46 -7.22 1.06 19.52
C LEU A 46 -8.19 0.12 20.26
N GLY A 47 -7.70 -0.86 21.02
CA GLY A 47 -8.52 -1.84 21.71
C GLY A 47 -9.36 -2.73 20.77
N SER A 48 -8.99 -2.83 19.50
CA SER A 48 -9.71 -3.61 18.51
C SER A 48 -9.20 -5.05 18.53
N GLY A 49 -9.88 -5.94 19.23
CA GLY A 49 -9.46 -7.35 19.33
C GLY A 49 -9.46 -8.10 17.99
N SER A 50 -10.29 -7.71 17.03
CA SER A 50 -10.39 -8.37 15.72
C SER A 50 -10.89 -7.39 14.66
N PRO A 51 -10.02 -6.56 14.06
CA PRO A 51 -10.40 -5.57 13.06
C PRO A 51 -10.71 -6.20 11.71
N ILE A 52 -11.37 -5.45 10.82
CA ILE A 52 -11.31 -5.67 9.39
C ILE A 52 -10.12 -4.87 8.87
N LEU A 53 -9.17 -5.53 8.25
CA LEU A 53 -8.01 -4.86 7.65
C LEU A 53 -8.28 -4.54 6.18
N VAL A 54 -8.03 -3.29 5.79
CA VAL A 54 -8.16 -2.84 4.40
C VAL A 54 -6.81 -2.25 3.98
N GLY A 55 -6.17 -2.85 3.00
CA GLY A 55 -4.86 -2.42 2.55
C GLY A 55 -4.75 -2.38 1.04
N ALA A 56 -4.07 -1.35 0.52
CA ALA A 56 -3.68 -1.29 -0.88
C ALA A 56 -2.16 -1.50 -0.99
N SER A 57 -1.72 -2.22 -2.01
CA SER A 57 -0.30 -2.44 -2.31
C SER A 57 0.49 -2.84 -1.04
N MET A 58 1.38 -1.99 -0.55
CA MET A 58 2.18 -2.21 0.67
C MET A 58 1.28 -2.52 1.90
N GLY A 59 0.17 -1.81 2.06
CA GLY A 59 -0.77 -2.04 3.16
C GLY A 59 -1.43 -3.43 3.09
N ALA A 60 -1.74 -3.92 1.89
CA ALA A 60 -2.26 -5.27 1.68
C ALA A 60 -1.20 -6.33 2.03
N GLY A 61 0.05 -6.16 1.55
CA GLY A 61 1.15 -7.06 1.88
C GLY A 61 1.46 -7.11 3.38
N THR A 62 1.47 -5.95 4.05
CA THR A 62 1.65 -5.87 5.51
C THR A 62 0.53 -6.62 6.25
N SER A 63 -0.72 -6.41 5.85
CA SER A 63 -1.89 -7.06 6.47
C SER A 63 -1.86 -8.58 6.23
N LEU A 64 -1.52 -9.01 5.02
CA LEU A 64 -1.39 -10.42 4.67
C LEU A 64 -0.34 -11.12 5.54
N VAL A 65 0.85 -10.52 5.67
CA VAL A 65 1.92 -11.05 6.52
C VAL A 65 1.51 -11.04 8.00
N ALA A 66 0.88 -9.96 8.46
CA ALA A 66 0.42 -9.86 9.84
C ALA A 66 -0.55 -10.98 10.22
N ILE A 67 -1.48 -11.33 9.33
CA ILE A 67 -2.47 -12.38 9.56
C ILE A 67 -1.85 -13.76 9.30
N GLY A 68 -1.40 -14.03 8.09
CA GLY A 68 -1.07 -15.36 7.63
C GLY A 68 0.28 -15.89 8.13
N GLU A 69 1.23 -14.99 8.44
CA GLU A 69 2.53 -15.41 9.00
C GLU A 69 2.64 -15.16 10.50
N LYS A 70 2.19 -13.98 10.97
CA LYS A 70 2.38 -13.57 12.38
C LYS A 70 1.16 -13.83 13.26
N GLY A 71 0.13 -14.50 12.74
CA GLY A 71 -1.04 -14.95 13.49
C GLY A 71 -1.89 -13.83 14.09
N MET A 72 -1.89 -12.65 13.46
CA MET A 72 -2.73 -11.53 13.91
C MET A 72 -4.20 -11.88 13.68
N THR A 73 -5.03 -11.72 14.71
CA THR A 73 -6.46 -11.93 14.59
C THR A 73 -7.13 -10.77 13.84
N ALA A 74 -7.95 -11.11 12.83
CA ALA A 74 -8.77 -10.16 12.09
C ALA A 74 -10.11 -10.81 11.71
N LYS A 75 -11.16 -10.00 11.53
CA LYS A 75 -12.48 -10.47 11.07
C LYS A 75 -12.52 -10.73 9.57
N ALA A 76 -11.81 -9.90 8.81
CA ALA A 76 -11.71 -10.00 7.35
C ALA A 76 -10.48 -9.23 6.85
N LEU A 77 -10.06 -9.55 5.63
CA LEU A 77 -8.99 -8.86 4.91
C LEU A 77 -9.52 -8.36 3.56
N VAL A 78 -9.35 -7.08 3.28
CA VAL A 78 -9.58 -6.49 1.97
C VAL A 78 -8.24 -6.10 1.37
N MET A 79 -7.90 -6.72 0.24
CA MET A 79 -6.66 -6.47 -0.51
C MET A 79 -7.00 -5.69 -1.77
N VAL A 80 -6.44 -4.49 -1.91
CA VAL A 80 -6.70 -3.62 -3.05
C VAL A 80 -5.48 -3.62 -3.96
N ASP A 81 -5.69 -4.12 -5.16
CA ASP A 81 -4.75 -4.14 -6.29
C ASP A 81 -3.38 -4.74 -5.94
N MET A 82 -3.40 -5.81 -5.17
CA MET A 82 -2.21 -6.52 -4.71
C MET A 82 -2.53 -7.99 -4.40
N ALA A 83 -1.70 -8.90 -4.88
CA ALA A 83 -1.65 -10.31 -4.54
C ALA A 83 -0.18 -10.77 -4.46
N PRO A 84 0.14 -11.99 -3.97
CA PRO A 84 1.51 -12.48 -3.91
C PRO A 84 2.24 -12.47 -5.26
N ARG A 85 1.53 -12.72 -6.36
CA ARG A 85 2.05 -12.60 -7.72
C ARG A 85 1.70 -11.24 -8.30
N ILE A 86 2.71 -10.40 -8.50
CA ILE A 86 2.61 -9.08 -9.13
C ILE A 86 3.48 -9.04 -10.40
N GLU A 87 3.10 -8.17 -11.34
CA GLU A 87 3.80 -8.01 -12.62
C GLU A 87 5.11 -7.24 -12.43
N PRO A 88 6.27 -7.81 -12.83
CA PRO A 88 7.56 -7.15 -12.69
C PRO A 88 7.65 -5.81 -13.43
N ALA A 89 7.00 -5.70 -14.60
CA ALA A 89 6.98 -4.48 -15.38
C ALA A 89 6.24 -3.35 -14.65
N GLY A 90 5.07 -3.65 -14.05
CA GLY A 90 4.32 -2.69 -13.25
C GLY A 90 5.10 -2.25 -12.00
N GLN A 91 5.77 -3.20 -11.34
CA GLN A 91 6.64 -2.88 -10.20
C GLN A 91 7.81 -1.97 -10.60
N ALA A 92 8.46 -2.23 -11.74
CA ALA A 92 9.55 -1.40 -12.25
C ALA A 92 9.07 0.03 -12.54
N LYS A 93 7.89 0.18 -13.16
CA LYS A 93 7.27 1.47 -13.46
C LYS A 93 6.96 2.28 -12.19
N ILE A 94 6.50 1.62 -11.13
CA ILE A 94 6.32 2.27 -9.81
C ILE A 94 7.67 2.77 -9.29
N GLN A 95 8.71 1.94 -9.33
CA GLN A 95 10.03 2.32 -8.85
C GLN A 95 10.61 3.49 -9.64
N GLU A 96 10.45 3.51 -10.96
CA GLU A 96 10.87 4.62 -11.81
C GLU A 96 10.12 5.91 -11.42
N PHE A 97 8.80 5.84 -11.30
CA PHE A 97 7.98 6.97 -10.86
C PHE A 97 8.41 7.51 -9.49
N MET A 98 8.65 6.64 -8.52
CA MET A 98 9.06 7.03 -7.17
C MET A 98 10.49 7.60 -7.12
N ASN A 99 11.35 7.26 -8.07
CA ASN A 99 12.74 7.72 -8.11
C ASN A 99 12.96 8.96 -8.97
N GLN A 100 11.94 9.41 -9.71
CA GLN A 100 12.07 10.65 -10.48
C GLN A 100 12.21 11.86 -9.56
N LYS A 101 12.90 12.88 -10.02
CA LYS A 101 13.08 14.15 -9.29
C LYS A 101 13.56 13.98 -7.84
N PRO A 102 14.74 13.35 -7.62
CA PRO A 102 15.26 13.12 -6.27
C PRO A 102 15.47 14.42 -5.48
N ASP A 103 15.71 15.53 -6.19
CA ASP A 103 15.91 16.87 -5.60
C ASP A 103 14.60 17.64 -5.40
N GLY A 104 13.47 17.06 -5.79
CA GLY A 104 12.13 17.66 -5.70
C GLY A 104 11.66 18.34 -6.98
N PHE A 105 10.39 18.74 -6.97
CA PHE A 105 9.64 19.40 -8.05
C PHE A 105 9.61 20.91 -7.80
N ASP A 106 9.64 21.69 -8.86
CA ASP A 106 9.62 23.16 -8.76
C ASP A 106 8.21 23.71 -8.47
N SER A 107 7.15 22.96 -8.80
CA SER A 107 5.76 23.38 -8.58
C SER A 107 4.80 22.19 -8.41
N LEU A 108 3.58 22.44 -7.92
CA LEU A 108 2.50 21.45 -7.88
C LEU A 108 2.04 21.05 -9.28
N GLU A 109 2.16 21.93 -10.26
CA GLU A 109 1.87 21.64 -11.67
C GLU A 109 2.83 20.57 -12.21
N GLU A 110 4.12 20.65 -11.86
CA GLU A 110 5.12 19.65 -12.23
C GLU A 110 4.83 18.29 -11.56
N VAL A 111 4.42 18.29 -10.28
CA VAL A 111 3.95 17.08 -9.60
C VAL A 111 2.74 16.48 -10.31
N ALA A 112 1.77 17.31 -10.70
CA ALA A 112 0.57 16.86 -11.41
C ALA A 112 0.92 16.26 -12.78
N GLU A 113 1.88 16.84 -13.49
CA GLU A 113 2.37 16.31 -14.77
C GLU A 113 3.06 14.96 -14.59
N ALA A 114 3.92 14.82 -13.59
CA ALA A 114 4.58 13.55 -13.25
C ALA A 114 3.56 12.44 -12.96
N ILE A 115 2.50 12.74 -12.19
CA ILE A 115 1.41 11.79 -11.90
C ILE A 115 0.61 11.47 -13.17
N ALA A 116 0.31 12.46 -14.02
CA ALA A 116 -0.42 12.26 -15.26
C ALA A 116 0.36 11.38 -16.24
N ASN A 117 1.68 11.54 -16.32
CA ASN A 117 2.55 10.70 -17.15
C ASN A 117 2.63 9.26 -16.62
N TYR A 118 2.61 9.08 -15.31
CA TYR A 118 2.57 7.75 -14.67
C TYR A 118 1.23 7.05 -14.89
N GLN A 119 0.11 7.79 -14.85
CA GLN A 119 -1.24 7.26 -15.02
C GLN A 119 -2.00 7.96 -16.16
N PRO A 120 -1.62 7.77 -17.42
CA PRO A 120 -2.15 8.53 -18.56
C PRO A 120 -3.65 8.29 -18.82
N HIS A 121 -4.21 7.19 -18.30
CA HIS A 121 -5.63 6.88 -18.38
C HIS A 121 -6.49 7.65 -17.38
N ARG A 122 -5.88 8.29 -16.37
CA ARG A 122 -6.59 9.12 -15.39
C ARG A 122 -6.69 10.57 -15.87
N LYS A 123 -7.88 11.15 -15.73
CA LYS A 123 -8.07 12.58 -15.98
C LYS A 123 -7.24 13.39 -14.97
N ARG A 124 -6.43 14.33 -15.49
CA ARG A 124 -5.70 15.27 -14.62
C ARG A 124 -6.69 16.03 -13.74
N PRO A 125 -6.47 16.09 -12.41
CA PRO A 125 -7.30 16.90 -11.52
C PRO A 125 -7.27 18.38 -11.95
N ARG A 126 -8.43 19.03 -11.95
CA ARG A 126 -8.51 20.48 -12.22
C ARG A 126 -8.02 21.31 -11.03
N ASN A 127 -8.19 20.77 -9.83
CA ASN A 127 -7.71 21.38 -8.59
C ASN A 127 -6.50 20.57 -8.06
N LEU A 128 -5.40 21.27 -7.81
CA LEU A 128 -4.15 20.68 -7.33
C LEU A 128 -4.05 20.60 -5.80
N ASP A 129 -5.02 21.18 -5.05
CA ASP A 129 -5.00 21.20 -3.58
C ASP A 129 -4.93 19.78 -3.00
N GLY A 130 -5.56 18.80 -3.69
CA GLY A 130 -5.50 17.39 -3.31
C GLY A 130 -4.10 16.78 -3.45
N LEU A 131 -3.24 17.33 -4.31
CA LEU A 131 -1.87 16.86 -4.50
C LEU A 131 -0.95 17.31 -3.38
N ALA A 132 -1.25 18.43 -2.71
CA ALA A 132 -0.49 18.93 -1.57
C ALA A 132 -0.42 17.91 -0.41
N LYS A 133 -1.35 16.94 -0.38
CA LYS A 133 -1.30 15.82 0.58
C LYS A 133 -0.22 14.80 0.28
N ASN A 134 0.22 14.71 -0.97
CA ASN A 134 1.21 13.73 -1.43
C ASN A 134 2.63 14.26 -1.41
N VAL A 135 2.79 15.59 -1.23
CA VAL A 135 4.10 16.27 -1.25
C VAL A 135 4.21 17.22 -0.07
N ARG A 136 5.45 17.53 0.30
CA ARG A 136 5.80 18.58 1.26
C ARG A 136 6.65 19.63 0.57
N LEU A 137 6.51 20.90 0.97
CA LEU A 137 7.46 21.93 0.61
C LEU A 137 8.71 21.78 1.51
N ALA A 138 9.85 21.52 0.89
CA ALA A 138 11.14 21.40 1.58
C ALA A 138 11.79 22.78 1.78
N ASP A 139 12.80 22.87 2.63
CA ASP A 139 13.52 24.13 2.94
C ASP A 139 14.19 24.76 1.72
N ASN A 140 14.51 23.98 0.70
CA ASN A 140 15.06 24.45 -0.57
C ASN A 140 13.99 25.05 -1.52
N GLY A 141 12.73 25.16 -1.09
CA GLY A 141 11.63 25.69 -1.88
C GLY A 141 11.03 24.70 -2.91
N LYS A 142 11.48 23.45 -2.93
CA LYS A 142 10.95 22.43 -3.83
C LYS A 142 9.91 21.53 -3.16
N TYR A 143 9.00 20.98 -3.93
CA TYR A 143 8.06 19.99 -3.46
C TYR A 143 8.70 18.60 -3.52
N VAL A 144 8.76 17.91 -2.39
CA VAL A 144 9.25 16.52 -2.29
C VAL A 144 8.11 15.59 -1.91
N TRP A 145 8.21 14.33 -2.29
CA TRP A 145 7.21 13.34 -1.89
C TRP A 145 7.09 13.26 -0.36
N HIS A 146 5.86 13.10 0.12
CA HIS A 146 5.54 13.02 1.53
C HIS A 146 5.83 11.63 2.13
N TRP A 147 7.03 11.12 1.84
CA TRP A 147 7.54 9.86 2.37
C TRP A 147 9.08 9.90 2.49
N ASP A 148 9.63 9.11 3.43
CA ASP A 148 11.06 9.08 3.70
C ASP A 148 11.85 8.47 2.52
N PRO A 149 12.79 9.21 1.91
CA PRO A 149 13.66 8.69 0.85
C PRO A 149 14.48 7.45 1.26
N ALA A 150 14.79 7.27 2.56
CA ALA A 150 15.52 6.12 3.08
C ALA A 150 14.78 4.79 2.84
N ARG A 151 13.47 4.82 2.58
CA ARG A 151 12.68 3.63 2.19
C ARG A 151 13.14 3.01 0.87
N ARG A 152 13.82 3.76 0.00
CA ARG A 152 14.35 3.26 -1.28
C ARG A 152 15.37 2.13 -1.08
N SER A 153 16.11 2.14 0.02
CA SER A 153 17.07 1.09 0.38
C SER A 153 16.41 -0.17 0.95
N SER A 154 15.18 -0.06 1.44
CA SER A 154 14.40 -1.17 1.98
C SER A 154 13.51 -1.74 0.88
N ARG A 155 14.07 -2.65 0.06
CA ARG A 155 13.36 -3.22 -1.09
C ARG A 155 12.22 -4.17 -0.66
N PRO A 156 10.95 -3.80 -0.78
CA PRO A 156 9.89 -4.78 -0.91
C PRO A 156 10.05 -5.45 -2.28
N GLY A 157 10.24 -6.75 -2.30
CA GLY A 157 10.37 -7.50 -3.56
C GLY A 157 11.63 -8.34 -3.68
N ALA A 158 12.39 -8.50 -2.60
CA ALA A 158 13.35 -9.59 -2.49
C ALA A 158 12.64 -10.92 -2.79
N PRO A 159 13.31 -11.89 -3.44
CA PRO A 159 12.68 -13.19 -3.78
C PRO A 159 12.04 -13.87 -2.59
N ASP A 160 12.63 -13.74 -1.40
CA ASP A 160 12.14 -14.23 -0.13
C ASP A 160 10.82 -13.55 0.32
N TYR A 161 10.63 -12.25 0.03
CA TYR A 161 9.39 -11.55 0.39
C TYR A 161 8.19 -12.05 -0.41
N ARG A 162 8.37 -12.32 -1.70
CA ARG A 162 7.30 -12.89 -2.53
C ARG A 162 6.89 -14.28 -2.05
N GLU A 163 7.86 -15.12 -1.74
CA GLU A 163 7.62 -16.45 -1.17
C GLU A 163 6.89 -16.35 0.18
N ARG A 164 7.25 -15.37 1.01
CA ARG A 164 6.56 -15.10 2.28
C ARG A 164 5.09 -14.75 2.06
N LEU A 165 4.78 -13.90 1.07
CA LEU A 165 3.40 -13.53 0.75
C LEU A 165 2.59 -14.76 0.32
N HIS A 166 3.16 -15.66 -0.49
CA HIS A 166 2.51 -16.92 -0.85
C HIS A 166 2.24 -17.79 0.38
N LYS A 167 3.24 -18.02 1.22
CA LYS A 167 3.07 -18.80 2.46
C LYS A 167 2.05 -18.18 3.42
N ALA A 168 2.01 -16.85 3.50
CA ALA A 168 1.02 -16.16 4.31
C ALA A 168 -0.39 -16.34 3.73
N ALA A 169 -0.54 -16.32 2.40
CA ALA A 169 -1.82 -16.56 1.72
C ALA A 169 -2.36 -17.98 1.97
N ASP A 170 -1.49 -19.00 1.99
CA ASP A 170 -1.87 -20.39 2.32
C ASP A 170 -2.51 -20.54 3.70
N ASN A 171 -2.18 -19.64 4.61
CA ASN A 171 -2.67 -19.69 6.01
C ASN A 171 -3.93 -18.84 6.24
N LEU A 172 -4.48 -18.19 5.22
CA LEU A 172 -5.70 -17.39 5.37
C LEU A 172 -6.92 -18.30 5.52
N THR A 173 -7.65 -18.12 6.63
CA THR A 173 -8.89 -18.86 6.92
C THR A 173 -10.09 -17.94 7.15
N LEU A 174 -9.87 -16.62 7.18
CA LEU A 174 -10.89 -15.60 7.39
C LEU A 174 -11.45 -15.13 6.04
N PRO A 175 -12.61 -14.43 6.01
CA PRO A 175 -13.12 -13.82 4.78
C PRO A 175 -12.10 -12.88 4.15
N VAL A 176 -11.88 -13.04 2.85
CA VAL A 176 -10.97 -12.20 2.06
C VAL A 176 -11.72 -11.61 0.88
N LEU A 177 -11.49 -10.33 0.61
CA LEU A 177 -11.93 -9.66 -0.61
C LEU A 177 -10.70 -9.15 -1.37
N LEU A 178 -10.51 -9.63 -2.60
CA LEU A 178 -9.56 -9.07 -3.54
C LEU A 178 -10.26 -8.09 -4.48
N VAL A 179 -9.83 -6.83 -4.45
CA VAL A 179 -10.31 -5.79 -5.36
C VAL A 179 -9.18 -5.48 -6.34
N ARG A 180 -9.40 -5.67 -7.63
CA ARG A 180 -8.44 -5.35 -8.69
C ARG A 180 -8.87 -4.10 -9.44
N GLY A 181 -7.93 -3.26 -9.83
CA GLY A 181 -8.19 -2.21 -10.81
C GLY A 181 -8.23 -2.79 -12.22
N GLY A 182 -9.33 -2.59 -12.98
CA GLY A 182 -9.49 -3.15 -14.33
C GLY A 182 -8.38 -2.76 -15.33
N LEU A 183 -7.63 -1.68 -15.06
CA LEU A 183 -6.48 -1.21 -15.84
C LEU A 183 -5.15 -1.34 -15.07
N SER A 184 -5.10 -2.19 -14.05
CA SER A 184 -3.88 -2.38 -13.27
C SER A 184 -2.77 -3.01 -14.11
N ASP A 185 -1.60 -2.38 -14.07
CA ASP A 185 -0.35 -2.91 -14.63
C ASP A 185 0.51 -3.63 -13.57
N VAL A 186 0.05 -3.65 -12.32
CA VAL A 186 0.73 -4.31 -11.18
C VAL A 186 0.14 -5.67 -10.87
N LEU A 187 -1.19 -5.78 -10.84
CA LEU A 187 -1.90 -7.04 -10.64
C LEU A 187 -2.63 -7.42 -11.92
N SER A 188 -2.11 -8.44 -12.64
CA SER A 188 -2.77 -9.00 -13.81
C SER A 188 -3.96 -9.88 -13.42
N GLU A 189 -4.80 -10.23 -14.40
CA GLU A 189 -5.87 -11.24 -14.22
C GLU A 189 -5.27 -12.58 -13.79
N GLU A 190 -4.14 -13.00 -14.39
CA GLU A 190 -3.44 -14.23 -14.03
C GLU A 190 -2.91 -14.18 -12.59
N GLY A 191 -2.44 -13.00 -12.15
CA GLY A 191 -2.00 -12.78 -10.77
C GLY A 191 -3.17 -12.89 -9.78
N ALA A 192 -4.31 -12.30 -10.12
CA ALA A 192 -5.54 -12.40 -9.34
C ALA A 192 -6.05 -13.84 -9.29
N GLN A 193 -6.13 -14.53 -10.45
CA GLN A 193 -6.57 -15.92 -10.51
C GLN A 193 -5.65 -16.85 -9.70
N SER A 194 -4.34 -16.65 -9.81
CA SER A 194 -3.35 -17.41 -9.00
C SER A 194 -3.60 -17.29 -7.50
N PHE A 195 -4.01 -16.11 -7.04
CA PHE A 195 -4.38 -15.91 -5.63
C PHE A 195 -5.71 -16.58 -5.29
N LEU A 196 -6.71 -16.52 -6.16
CA LEU A 196 -8.01 -17.17 -5.96
C LEU A 196 -7.89 -18.70 -5.94
N ASP A 197 -7.00 -19.27 -6.76
CA ASP A 197 -6.69 -20.70 -6.74
C ASP A 197 -6.05 -21.12 -5.42
N GLN A 198 -5.19 -20.26 -4.85
CA GLN A 198 -4.53 -20.46 -3.57
C GLN A 198 -5.48 -20.22 -2.38
N CYS A 199 -6.44 -19.31 -2.52
CA CYS A 199 -7.37 -18.85 -1.50
C CYS A 199 -8.83 -18.96 -2.01
N PRO A 200 -9.37 -20.19 -2.19
CA PRO A 200 -10.65 -20.41 -2.90
C PRO A 200 -11.89 -19.79 -2.22
N HIS A 201 -11.75 -19.41 -0.96
CA HIS A 201 -12.82 -18.74 -0.19
C HIS A 201 -12.77 -17.21 -0.33
N ALA A 202 -11.79 -16.66 -1.07
CA ALA A 202 -11.72 -15.23 -1.34
C ALA A 202 -12.77 -14.80 -2.36
N GLU A 203 -13.43 -13.68 -2.09
CA GLU A 203 -14.26 -12.98 -3.06
C GLU A 203 -13.39 -12.08 -3.95
N TYR A 204 -13.83 -11.86 -5.19
CA TYR A 204 -13.11 -11.07 -6.19
C TYR A 204 -14.01 -10.02 -6.83
N VAL A 205 -13.48 -8.81 -6.95
CA VAL A 205 -14.09 -7.69 -7.67
C VAL A 205 -13.03 -7.03 -8.57
N ASN A 206 -13.41 -6.84 -9.85
CA ASN A 206 -12.60 -6.17 -10.87
C ASN A 206 -13.28 -4.88 -11.35
#